data_c9de5f902a79e77960fdcef490c2831a
#
_entry.id   c9de5f902a79e77960fdcef490c2831a
#
_cell.length_a   1.000
_cell.length_b   1.000
_cell.length_c   1.000
_cell.angle_alpha   90.00
_cell.angle_beta   90.00
_cell.angle_gamma   90.00
#
_symmetry.space_group_name_H-M   'P 1'
#
loop_
_entity.id
_entity.type
_entity.pdbx_description
1 polymer ?
#
loop_
_entity_poly.entity_id
_entity_poly.type
_entity_poly.pdbx_seq_one_letter_code
_entity_poly.pdbx_strand_id
1 'polypeptide(L)'
;LEQTGQRDNTVIIFTSDHGESLGDHGLLEKGCRFYEGLVRVPLIFSWPAKLATGLTSDALVELLDKTATILDLAGVAQPEYMQGQSLLPILTGRAAPDEHREFVRCEYFDALAPHFTGGDGTYATMYRARRYKLSVYHGHDAGEIYDLTADPWEFNNLWDDPNSQELKRDLLHRSFDAHVLLTTDVGSRRIAPM
;
A
#
# COMPACT_ATOMS: atom_id res chain seq x y z
N LEU A 1 21.73 6.57 -20.80
CA LEU A 1 22.14 7.58 -19.80
C LEU A 1 23.67 7.58 -19.61
N GLU A 2 24.32 6.42 -19.48
CA GLU A 2 25.78 6.32 -19.31
C GLU A 2 26.50 6.87 -20.53
N GLN A 3 26.12 6.44 -21.74
CA GLN A 3 26.74 6.93 -23.03
C GLN A 3 26.57 8.44 -23.25
N THR A 4 25.56 9.05 -22.63
CA THR A 4 25.28 10.50 -22.75
C THR A 4 25.77 11.31 -21.55
N GLY A 5 26.42 10.67 -20.56
CA GLY A 5 26.91 11.32 -19.35
C GLY A 5 25.79 11.82 -18.38
N GLN A 6 24.57 11.35 -18.56
CA GLN A 6 23.42 11.83 -17.76
C GLN A 6 23.12 10.95 -16.55
N ARG A 7 23.76 9.78 -16.41
CA ARG A 7 23.43 8.79 -15.39
C ARG A 7 23.54 9.32 -13.97
N ASP A 8 24.55 10.10 -13.67
CA ASP A 8 24.81 10.63 -12.32
C ASP A 8 23.87 11.76 -11.92
N ASN A 9 23.21 12.38 -12.90
CA ASN A 9 22.20 13.43 -12.65
C ASN A 9 20.78 12.97 -12.93
N THR A 10 20.53 11.66 -12.90
CA THR A 10 19.21 11.10 -13.20
C THR A 10 18.83 10.05 -12.15
N VAL A 11 17.68 10.23 -11.49
CA VAL A 11 17.03 9.17 -10.72
C VAL A 11 16.19 8.30 -11.65
N ILE A 12 16.38 6.99 -11.56
CA ILE A 12 15.53 6.00 -12.23
C ILE A 12 14.64 5.36 -11.18
N ILE A 13 13.33 5.36 -11.43
CA ILE A 13 12.33 4.71 -10.57
C ILE A 13 11.62 3.66 -11.42
N PHE A 14 11.69 2.40 -10.99
CA PHE A 14 10.95 1.30 -11.60
C PHE A 14 9.88 0.79 -10.63
N THR A 15 8.63 0.75 -11.09
CA THR A 15 7.49 0.27 -10.31
C THR A 15 6.34 -0.11 -11.24
N SER A 16 5.26 -0.67 -10.69
CA SER A 16 3.97 -0.85 -11.34
C SER A 16 2.88 -0.17 -10.51
N ASP A 17 1.73 0.11 -11.11
CA ASP A 17 0.53 0.60 -10.42
C ASP A 17 -0.18 -0.52 -9.65
N HIS A 18 -0.22 -1.72 -10.20
CA HIS A 18 -0.73 -2.95 -9.60
C HIS A 18 -0.07 -4.17 -10.25
N GLY A 19 -0.25 -5.32 -9.64
CA GLY A 19 0.08 -6.62 -10.22
C GLY A 19 -1.07 -7.20 -11.03
N GLU A 20 -1.01 -8.51 -11.30
CA GLU A 20 -2.03 -9.25 -12.06
C GLU A 20 -2.16 -10.66 -11.51
N SER A 21 -3.38 -11.24 -11.56
CA SER A 21 -3.65 -12.57 -11.01
C SER A 21 -3.01 -13.70 -11.84
N LEU A 22 -3.10 -13.62 -13.16
CA LEU A 22 -2.46 -14.55 -14.11
C LEU A 22 -2.73 -16.05 -13.83
N GLY A 23 -3.85 -16.37 -13.20
CA GLY A 23 -4.22 -17.71 -12.79
C GLY A 23 -4.13 -17.98 -11.28
N ASP A 24 -3.50 -17.10 -10.51
CA ASP A 24 -3.46 -17.20 -9.05
C ASP A 24 -4.89 -17.17 -8.50
N HIS A 25 -5.17 -17.98 -7.50
CA HIS A 25 -6.51 -18.18 -6.92
C HIS A 25 -7.61 -18.52 -7.94
N GLY A 26 -7.24 -19.05 -9.14
CA GLY A 26 -8.16 -19.31 -10.24
C GLY A 26 -8.68 -18.06 -10.94
N LEU A 27 -8.03 -16.90 -10.74
CA LEU A 27 -8.41 -15.62 -11.30
C LEU A 27 -7.49 -15.22 -12.46
N LEU A 28 -8.06 -14.59 -13.51
CA LEU A 28 -7.28 -14.13 -14.67
C LEU A 28 -6.94 -12.63 -14.62
N GLU A 29 -7.82 -11.83 -14.03
CA GLU A 29 -7.70 -10.38 -13.97
C GLU A 29 -7.60 -9.91 -12.52
N LYS A 30 -7.20 -8.65 -12.31
CA LYS A 30 -7.05 -8.08 -10.97
C LYS A 30 -8.36 -7.98 -10.19
N GLY A 31 -9.46 -7.61 -10.86
CA GLY A 31 -10.73 -7.31 -10.19
C GLY A 31 -10.56 -6.30 -9.05
N CYS A 32 -11.44 -6.40 -8.04
CA CYS A 32 -11.34 -5.65 -6.77
C CYS A 32 -10.86 -6.59 -5.65
N ARG A 33 -9.63 -7.05 -5.74
CA ARG A 33 -8.99 -7.98 -4.80
C ARG A 33 -7.68 -7.39 -4.27
N PHE A 34 -7.20 -7.93 -3.13
CA PHE A 34 -6.00 -7.43 -2.46
C PHE A 34 -4.94 -8.52 -2.22
N TYR A 35 -4.90 -9.58 -3.03
CA TYR A 35 -3.86 -10.60 -2.94
C TYR A 35 -2.47 -10.00 -3.14
N GLU A 36 -1.45 -10.58 -2.49
CA GLU A 36 -0.07 -10.08 -2.60
C GLU A 36 0.39 -9.97 -4.06
N GLY A 37 -0.02 -10.90 -4.94
CA GLY A 37 0.26 -10.82 -6.37
C GLY A 37 -0.31 -9.58 -7.08
N LEU A 38 -1.33 -8.94 -6.49
CA LEU A 38 -1.96 -7.74 -7.03
C LEU A 38 -1.45 -6.45 -6.39
N VAL A 39 -1.21 -6.45 -5.07
CA VAL A 39 -0.92 -5.22 -4.32
C VAL A 39 0.58 -5.04 -4.00
N ARG A 40 1.36 -6.12 -3.99
CA ARG A 40 2.80 -6.06 -3.75
C ARG A 40 3.57 -5.96 -5.06
N VAL A 41 3.79 -4.74 -5.51
CA VAL A 41 4.50 -4.44 -6.77
C VAL A 41 5.98 -4.14 -6.53
N PRO A 42 6.86 -4.29 -7.54
CA PRO A 42 8.25 -3.87 -7.43
C PRO A 42 8.35 -2.36 -7.22
N LEU A 43 9.32 -1.94 -6.40
CA LEU A 43 9.68 -0.54 -6.24
C LEU A 43 11.20 -0.43 -6.14
N ILE A 44 11.83 0.11 -7.17
CA ILE A 44 13.29 0.24 -7.27
C ILE A 44 13.64 1.70 -7.53
N PHE A 45 14.55 2.23 -6.72
CA PHE A 45 15.17 3.54 -6.93
C PHE A 45 16.65 3.36 -7.27
N SER A 46 17.11 4.09 -8.27
CA SER A 46 18.53 4.06 -8.67
C SER A 46 19.03 5.45 -9.01
N TRP A 47 19.94 5.96 -8.19
CA TRP A 47 20.67 7.20 -8.42
C TRP A 47 22.08 7.08 -7.83
N PRO A 48 23.09 6.64 -8.59
CA PRO A 48 24.43 6.32 -8.07
C PRO A 48 25.07 7.44 -7.27
N ALA A 49 24.84 8.69 -7.67
CA ALA A 49 25.46 9.85 -7.03
C ALA A 49 24.89 10.19 -5.65
N LYS A 50 23.68 9.71 -5.29
CA LYS A 50 23.00 10.18 -4.07
C LYS A 50 22.36 9.08 -3.22
N LEU A 51 22.04 7.92 -3.77
CA LEU A 51 21.36 6.85 -3.06
C LEU A 51 22.33 5.72 -2.70
N ALA A 52 22.04 5.01 -1.61
CA ALA A 52 22.79 3.83 -1.21
C ALA A 52 22.70 2.74 -2.29
N THR A 53 23.79 2.03 -2.53
CA THR A 53 23.86 0.95 -3.50
C THR A 53 23.69 -0.41 -2.82
N GLY A 54 23.01 -1.35 -3.52
CA GLY A 54 22.83 -2.72 -3.04
C GLY A 54 21.90 -2.85 -1.84
N LEU A 55 21.11 -1.81 -1.53
CA LEU A 55 20.13 -1.84 -0.45
C LEU A 55 18.91 -2.64 -0.87
N THR A 56 18.50 -3.58 -0.01
CA THR A 56 17.17 -4.24 -0.07
C THR A 56 16.43 -3.89 1.21
N SER A 57 15.11 -3.67 1.11
CA SER A 57 14.26 -3.29 2.22
C SER A 57 12.98 -4.13 2.21
N ASP A 58 12.59 -4.61 3.39
CA ASP A 58 11.29 -5.25 3.66
C ASP A 58 10.32 -4.31 4.38
N ALA A 59 10.57 -3.00 4.34
CA ALA A 59 9.67 -1.99 4.89
C ALA A 59 8.30 -2.05 4.21
N LEU A 60 7.25 -1.82 4.99
CA LEU A 60 5.91 -1.62 4.45
C LEU A 60 5.83 -0.24 3.79
N VAL A 61 5.53 -0.21 2.50
CA VAL A 61 5.53 0.99 1.67
C VAL A 61 4.22 1.07 0.88
N GLU A 62 3.66 2.26 0.78
CA GLU A 62 2.52 2.56 -0.09
C GLU A 62 3.00 3.27 -1.37
N LEU A 63 2.26 3.14 -2.47
CA LEU A 63 2.58 3.87 -3.71
C LEU A 63 2.54 5.40 -3.52
N LEU A 64 1.80 5.89 -2.53
CA LEU A 64 1.79 7.31 -2.12
C LEU A 64 3.18 7.80 -1.69
N ASP A 65 3.98 6.92 -1.07
CA ASP A 65 5.33 7.23 -0.59
C ASP A 65 6.29 7.53 -1.73
N LYS A 66 6.06 6.94 -2.91
CA LYS A 66 6.79 7.25 -4.14
C LYS A 66 6.66 8.74 -4.49
N THR A 67 5.45 9.29 -4.44
CA THR A 67 5.21 10.71 -4.78
C THR A 67 5.88 11.63 -3.75
N ALA A 68 5.75 11.34 -2.46
CA ALA A 68 6.45 12.07 -1.39
C ALA A 68 7.98 12.02 -1.58
N THR A 69 8.51 10.85 -1.95
CA THR A 69 9.95 10.67 -2.23
C THR A 69 10.42 11.47 -3.42
N ILE A 70 9.64 11.55 -4.49
CA ILE A 70 9.97 12.36 -5.69
C ILE A 70 10.05 13.83 -5.34
N LEU A 71 9.09 14.36 -4.56
CA LEU A 71 9.11 15.74 -4.12
C LEU A 71 10.35 16.04 -3.25
N ASP A 72 10.67 15.16 -2.32
CA ASP A 72 11.83 15.28 -1.44
C ASP A 72 13.16 15.24 -2.24
N LEU A 73 13.29 14.31 -3.20
CA LEU A 73 14.44 14.26 -4.11
C LEU A 73 14.59 15.52 -4.97
N ALA A 74 13.47 16.15 -5.32
CA ALA A 74 13.45 17.40 -6.09
C ALA A 74 13.65 18.65 -5.21
N GLY A 75 13.68 18.52 -3.88
CA GLY A 75 13.76 19.64 -2.96
C GLY A 75 12.47 20.49 -2.90
N VAL A 76 11.34 19.88 -3.23
CA VAL A 76 10.01 20.50 -3.22
C VAL A 76 9.27 20.11 -1.94
N ALA A 77 8.73 21.09 -1.23
CA ALA A 77 7.96 20.84 -0.01
C ALA A 77 6.70 20.02 -0.33
N GLN A 78 6.45 18.99 0.46
CA GLN A 78 5.24 18.18 0.36
C GLN A 78 4.03 19.01 0.82
N PRO A 79 2.92 19.04 0.05
CA PRO A 79 1.66 19.64 0.49
C PRO A 79 1.10 18.95 1.75
N GLU A 80 0.51 19.72 2.67
CA GLU A 80 -0.02 19.20 3.95
C GLU A 80 -1.10 18.12 3.80
N TYR A 81 -1.84 18.11 2.68
CA TYR A 81 -2.89 17.10 2.44
C TYR A 81 -2.35 15.73 1.96
N MET A 82 -1.06 15.64 1.63
CA MET A 82 -0.48 14.39 1.17
C MET A 82 -0.19 13.44 2.34
N GLN A 83 -0.62 12.21 2.23
CA GLN A 83 -0.44 11.16 3.24
C GLN A 83 0.81 10.29 3.02
N GLY A 84 1.47 10.42 1.87
CA GLY A 84 2.70 9.70 1.56
C GLY A 84 3.86 10.15 2.45
N GLN A 85 4.76 9.26 2.77
CA GLN A 85 5.97 9.50 3.54
C GLN A 85 7.20 9.24 2.67
N SER A 86 8.17 10.16 2.70
CA SER A 86 9.37 10.03 1.89
C SER A 86 10.22 8.83 2.31
N LEU A 87 10.64 8.03 1.33
CA LEU A 87 11.58 6.92 1.50
C LEU A 87 13.05 7.39 1.50
N LEU A 88 13.31 8.68 1.32
CA LEU A 88 14.67 9.21 1.20
C LEU A 88 15.57 8.85 2.39
N PRO A 89 15.10 8.82 3.66
CA PRO A 89 15.91 8.37 4.77
C PRO A 89 16.44 6.93 4.61
N ILE A 90 15.59 6.00 4.16
CA ILE A 90 15.99 4.61 3.86
C ILE A 90 16.93 4.59 2.65
N LEU A 91 16.54 5.21 1.55
CA LEU A 91 17.27 5.21 0.29
C LEU A 91 18.69 5.80 0.41
N THR A 92 18.93 6.66 1.39
CA THR A 92 20.25 7.25 1.66
C THR A 92 21.01 6.54 2.79
N GLY A 93 20.44 5.47 3.38
CA GLY A 93 21.04 4.75 4.52
C GLY A 93 21.01 5.54 5.84
N ARG A 94 20.20 6.59 5.96
CA ARG A 94 20.04 7.38 7.20
C ARG A 94 19.04 6.78 8.18
N ALA A 95 18.18 5.90 7.71
CA ALA A 95 17.24 5.12 8.52
C ALA A 95 17.48 3.64 8.31
N ALA A 96 17.01 2.81 9.26
CA ALA A 96 17.04 1.35 9.09
C ALA A 96 16.20 0.94 7.88
N PRO A 97 16.67 -0.04 7.08
CA PRO A 97 16.04 -0.38 5.81
C PRO A 97 14.60 -0.88 5.97
N ASP A 98 14.26 -1.47 7.13
CA ASP A 98 12.97 -2.12 7.34
C ASP A 98 12.02 -1.30 8.23
N GLU A 99 12.38 -0.06 8.56
CA GLU A 99 11.61 0.84 9.41
C GLU A 99 11.00 1.98 8.59
N HIS A 100 9.68 1.90 8.32
CA HIS A 100 8.95 2.95 7.64
C HIS A 100 7.52 3.09 8.16
N ARG A 101 6.68 2.08 7.94
CA ARG A 101 5.29 2.04 8.38
C ARG A 101 5.02 0.78 9.19
N GLU A 102 4.12 0.86 10.16
CA GLU A 102 3.61 -0.31 10.89
C GLU A 102 2.61 -1.11 10.05
N PHE A 103 1.89 -0.43 9.16
CA PHE A 103 0.90 -1.01 8.25
C PHE A 103 0.81 -0.23 6.94
N VAL A 104 0.21 -0.85 5.94
CA VAL A 104 -0.17 -0.24 4.67
C VAL A 104 -1.63 -0.49 4.38
N ARG A 105 -2.25 0.37 3.54
CA ARG A 105 -3.64 0.30 3.15
C ARG A 105 -3.81 0.32 1.64
N CYS A 106 -4.91 -0.27 1.18
CA CYS A 106 -5.38 -0.15 -0.20
C CYS A 106 -6.91 -0.10 -0.19
N GLU A 107 -7.51 0.62 -1.10
CA GLU A 107 -8.94 0.88 -1.09
C GLU A 107 -9.52 0.85 -2.50
N TYR A 108 -10.74 0.31 -2.62
CA TYR A 108 -11.60 0.43 -3.79
C TYR A 108 -12.87 1.17 -3.40
N PHE A 109 -13.18 2.24 -4.10
CA PHE A 109 -14.40 3.02 -3.90
C PHE A 109 -15.16 3.10 -5.22
N ASP A 110 -16.39 2.55 -5.23
CA ASP A 110 -17.28 2.51 -6.40
C ASP A 110 -16.58 1.93 -7.65
N ALA A 111 -15.71 0.95 -7.42
CA ALA A 111 -14.90 0.36 -8.47
C ALA A 111 -15.69 -0.72 -9.23
N LEU A 112 -15.42 -0.84 -10.54
CA LEU A 112 -16.11 -1.77 -11.45
C LEU A 112 -17.63 -1.55 -11.48
N ALA A 113 -18.06 -0.27 -11.36
CA ALA A 113 -19.47 0.13 -11.44
C ALA A 113 -20.17 -0.36 -12.73
N PRO A 114 -21.44 -0.33 -12.82
CA PRO A 114 -22.49 -1.28 -13.25
C PRO A 114 -22.25 -2.10 -14.52
N HIS A 115 -21.23 -1.79 -15.31
CA HIS A 115 -20.95 -2.50 -16.58
C HIS A 115 -20.53 -3.97 -16.37
N PHE A 116 -19.97 -4.30 -15.21
CA PHE A 116 -19.46 -5.65 -14.91
C PHE A 116 -20.25 -6.39 -13.84
N THR A 117 -20.93 -5.67 -12.94
CA THR A 117 -21.59 -6.28 -11.77
C THR A 117 -23.10 -6.21 -11.85
N GLY A 118 -23.66 -5.39 -12.75
CA GLY A 118 -25.12 -5.16 -12.88
C GLY A 118 -25.75 -4.45 -11.68
N GLY A 119 -24.94 -3.92 -10.76
CA GLY A 119 -25.36 -3.25 -9.53
C GLY A 119 -24.42 -2.12 -9.16
N ASP A 120 -24.40 -1.75 -7.90
CA ASP A 120 -23.48 -0.76 -7.33
C ASP A 120 -22.03 -1.25 -7.45
N GLY A 121 -21.08 -0.31 -7.51
CA GLY A 121 -19.66 -0.61 -7.55
C GLY A 121 -19.15 -1.28 -6.26
N THR A 122 -17.94 -1.81 -6.31
CA THR A 122 -17.30 -2.43 -5.16
C THR A 122 -16.69 -1.39 -4.24
N TYR A 123 -17.02 -1.47 -2.96
CA TYR A 123 -16.38 -0.75 -1.87
C TYR A 123 -15.60 -1.74 -1.03
N ALA A 124 -14.29 -1.66 -1.02
CA ALA A 124 -13.45 -2.58 -0.26
C ALA A 124 -12.23 -1.88 0.30
N THR A 125 -11.79 -2.31 1.48
CA THR A 125 -10.59 -1.80 2.15
C THR A 125 -9.68 -2.94 2.56
N MET A 126 -8.38 -2.72 2.43
CA MET A 126 -7.34 -3.61 2.92
C MET A 126 -6.50 -2.89 3.99
N TYR A 127 -6.22 -3.61 5.07
CA TYR A 127 -5.23 -3.27 6.09
C TYR A 127 -4.20 -4.40 6.16
N ARG A 128 -2.92 -4.10 5.97
CA ARG A 128 -1.84 -5.08 6.04
C ARG A 128 -0.76 -4.61 7.01
N ALA A 129 -0.56 -5.34 8.08
CA ALA A 129 0.59 -5.27 8.96
C ALA A 129 1.64 -6.31 8.54
N ARG A 130 2.77 -6.42 9.25
CA ARG A 130 3.85 -7.34 8.85
C ARG A 130 3.40 -8.80 8.74
N ARG A 131 2.57 -9.27 9.68
CA ARG A 131 2.13 -10.67 9.73
C ARG A 131 0.75 -10.88 9.15
N TYR A 132 -0.20 -10.01 9.45
CA TYR A 132 -1.60 -10.22 9.09
C TYR A 132 -2.06 -9.23 8.04
N LYS A 133 -2.93 -9.72 7.17
CA LYS A 133 -3.67 -8.92 6.20
C LYS A 133 -5.16 -9.13 6.40
N LEU A 134 -5.91 -8.03 6.43
CA LEU A 134 -7.36 -7.98 6.49
C LEU A 134 -7.87 -7.30 5.23
N SER A 135 -8.86 -7.90 4.57
CA SER A 135 -9.65 -7.27 3.50
C SER A 135 -11.12 -7.30 3.88
N VAL A 136 -11.81 -6.19 3.70
CA VAL A 136 -13.24 -6.05 4.01
C VAL A 136 -13.98 -5.59 2.77
N TYR A 137 -15.04 -6.29 2.39
CA TYR A 137 -15.95 -5.91 1.30
C TYR A 137 -17.19 -5.27 1.89
N HIS A 138 -17.24 -3.93 1.85
CA HIS A 138 -18.27 -3.14 2.52
C HIS A 138 -19.65 -3.34 1.90
N GLY A 139 -20.67 -3.43 2.75
CA GLY A 139 -22.05 -3.74 2.33
C GLY A 139 -22.32 -5.25 2.19
N HIS A 140 -21.31 -6.09 2.39
CA HIS A 140 -21.42 -7.54 2.35
C HIS A 140 -20.89 -8.14 3.66
N ASP A 141 -21.42 -9.28 4.06
CA ASP A 141 -20.83 -10.09 5.15
C ASP A 141 -19.70 -10.96 4.58
N ALA A 142 -18.69 -10.30 4.05
CA ALA A 142 -17.57 -10.93 3.38
C ALA A 142 -16.26 -10.20 3.68
N GLY A 143 -15.21 -10.99 3.89
CA GLY A 143 -13.87 -10.48 4.10
C GLY A 143 -12.83 -11.59 4.01
N GLU A 144 -11.59 -11.19 4.14
CA GLU A 144 -10.46 -12.10 4.09
C GLU A 144 -9.46 -11.72 5.18
N ILE A 145 -8.94 -12.73 5.87
CA ILE A 145 -7.84 -12.58 6.84
C ILE A 145 -6.80 -13.65 6.52
N TYR A 146 -5.56 -13.20 6.35
CA TYR A 146 -4.44 -14.10 6.08
C TYR A 146 -3.30 -13.85 7.07
N ASP A 147 -2.71 -14.95 7.56
CA ASP A 147 -1.43 -14.95 8.27
C ASP A 147 -0.30 -15.12 7.25
N LEU A 148 0.26 -14.03 6.77
CA LEU A 148 1.26 -14.03 5.71
C LEU A 148 2.59 -14.69 6.10
N THR A 149 2.79 -14.97 7.41
CA THR A 149 3.96 -15.73 7.88
C THR A 149 3.73 -17.23 7.70
N ALA A 150 2.52 -17.72 8.00
CA ALA A 150 2.18 -19.13 7.88
C ALA A 150 1.66 -19.49 6.48
N ASP A 151 1.01 -18.54 5.83
CA ASP A 151 0.36 -18.69 4.52
C ASP A 151 0.69 -17.49 3.61
N PRO A 152 1.92 -17.39 3.10
CA PRO A 152 2.34 -16.28 2.25
C PRO A 152 1.63 -16.25 0.88
N TRP A 153 0.95 -17.33 0.50
CA TRP A 153 0.22 -17.47 -0.74
C TRP A 153 -1.29 -17.23 -0.59
N GLU A 154 -1.78 -16.99 0.65
CA GLU A 154 -3.15 -16.57 0.92
C GLU A 154 -4.23 -17.60 0.50
N PHE A 155 -3.95 -18.89 0.72
CA PHE A 155 -4.91 -19.96 0.43
C PHE A 155 -5.85 -20.28 1.59
N ASN A 156 -5.50 -19.91 2.83
CA ASN A 156 -6.25 -20.20 4.02
C ASN A 156 -6.89 -18.93 4.62
N ASN A 157 -8.11 -18.61 4.17
CA ASN A 157 -8.86 -17.47 4.69
C ASN A 157 -9.38 -17.75 6.11
N LEU A 158 -8.93 -16.94 7.09
CA LEU A 158 -9.28 -17.05 8.51
C LEU A 158 -10.54 -16.27 8.89
N TRP A 159 -11.22 -15.61 7.96
CA TRP A 159 -12.35 -14.72 8.22
C TRP A 159 -13.48 -15.39 9.02
N ASP A 160 -13.84 -16.63 8.67
CA ASP A 160 -14.90 -17.41 9.31
C ASP A 160 -14.37 -18.48 10.26
N ASP A 161 -13.05 -18.56 10.48
CA ASP A 161 -12.49 -19.51 11.44
C ASP A 161 -12.89 -19.15 12.87
N PRO A 162 -13.56 -20.06 13.62
CA PRO A 162 -14.00 -19.81 14.99
C PRO A 162 -12.84 -19.44 15.94
N ASN A 163 -11.64 -19.94 15.70
CA ASN A 163 -10.46 -19.69 16.54
C ASN A 163 -9.82 -18.32 16.23
N SER A 164 -10.18 -17.70 15.12
CA SER A 164 -9.60 -16.43 14.66
C SER A 164 -10.51 -15.22 14.92
N GLN A 165 -11.62 -15.39 15.63
CA GLN A 165 -12.61 -14.31 15.85
C GLN A 165 -12.09 -13.17 16.73
N GLU A 166 -11.18 -13.43 17.66
CA GLU A 166 -10.53 -12.40 18.45
C GLU A 166 -9.55 -11.60 17.60
N LEU A 167 -8.74 -12.27 16.77
CA LEU A 167 -7.87 -11.66 15.78
C LEU A 167 -8.66 -10.79 14.78
N LYS A 168 -9.79 -11.29 14.29
CA LYS A 168 -10.70 -10.55 13.40
C LYS A 168 -11.15 -9.23 14.03
N ARG A 169 -11.60 -9.24 15.29
CA ARG A 169 -12.01 -8.02 16.01
C ARG A 169 -10.86 -7.02 16.17
N ASP A 170 -9.67 -7.49 16.55
CA ASP A 170 -8.48 -6.64 16.68
C ASP A 170 -8.10 -5.99 15.35
N LEU A 171 -8.04 -6.77 14.28
CA LEU A 171 -7.70 -6.27 12.94
C LEU A 171 -8.74 -5.28 12.39
N LEU A 172 -10.03 -5.54 12.61
CA LEU A 172 -11.11 -4.62 12.23
C LEU A 172 -10.98 -3.28 12.97
N HIS A 173 -10.69 -3.32 14.28
CA HIS A 173 -10.48 -2.11 15.08
C HIS A 173 -9.27 -1.31 14.57
N ARG A 174 -8.13 -1.96 14.38
CA ARG A 174 -6.92 -1.31 13.84
C ARG A 174 -7.14 -0.74 12.45
N SER A 175 -7.85 -1.46 11.59
CA SER A 175 -8.18 -1.00 10.24
C SER A 175 -9.06 0.25 10.27
N PHE A 176 -10.06 0.28 11.18
CA PHE A 176 -10.92 1.44 11.36
C PHE A 176 -10.15 2.64 11.90
N ASP A 177 -9.31 2.46 12.92
CA ASP A 177 -8.45 3.52 13.47
C ASP A 177 -7.50 4.08 12.38
N ALA A 178 -6.85 3.19 11.63
CA ALA A 178 -5.99 3.59 10.52
C ALA A 178 -6.74 4.43 9.48
N HIS A 179 -7.97 4.05 9.15
CA HIS A 179 -8.79 4.81 8.22
C HIS A 179 -9.17 6.18 8.79
N VAL A 180 -9.70 6.23 10.01
CA VAL A 180 -10.17 7.49 10.63
C VAL A 180 -9.03 8.45 10.91
N LEU A 181 -7.93 7.97 11.50
CA LEU A 181 -6.84 8.83 11.95
C LEU A 181 -5.99 9.37 10.79
N LEU A 182 -5.77 8.58 9.73
CA LEU A 182 -4.96 9.01 8.61
C LEU A 182 -5.76 9.82 7.57
N THR A 183 -7.02 9.48 7.31
CA THR A 183 -7.82 10.18 6.30
C THR A 183 -8.36 11.52 6.80
N THR A 184 -8.38 11.74 8.11
CA THR A 184 -8.85 13.02 8.68
C THR A 184 -7.75 14.07 8.81
N ASP A 185 -6.48 13.70 8.69
CA ASP A 185 -5.34 14.63 8.72
C ASP A 185 -5.10 15.22 7.31
N VAL A 186 -6.02 16.07 6.89
CA VAL A 186 -5.96 16.77 5.58
C VAL A 186 -5.39 18.18 5.68
N GLY A 187 -4.52 18.43 6.66
CA GLY A 187 -3.96 19.75 6.96
C GLY A 187 -4.91 20.63 7.78
N SER A 188 -4.53 21.89 7.97
CA SER A 188 -5.31 22.81 8.81
C SER A 188 -6.71 23.02 8.22
N ARG A 189 -7.73 22.53 8.93
CA ARG A 189 -9.14 22.77 8.58
C ARG A 189 -9.43 24.25 8.73
N ARG A 190 -9.86 24.91 7.66
CA ARG A 190 -10.53 26.19 7.77
C ARG A 190 -11.91 25.95 8.36
N ILE A 191 -12.01 26.00 9.69
CA ILE A 191 -13.32 26.04 10.35
C ILE A 191 -13.87 27.43 10.04
N ALA A 192 -15.01 27.50 9.35
CA ALA A 192 -15.73 28.75 9.23
C ALA A 192 -16.07 29.20 10.66
N PRO A 193 -15.83 30.48 11.04
CA PRO A 193 -16.27 30.97 12.33
C PRO A 193 -17.79 30.81 12.38
N MET A 194 -18.29 30.14 13.43
CA MET A 194 -19.72 30.10 13.74
C MET A 194 -20.17 31.47 14.20
#